data_16a240df0dd1f75f0e6d56ce23b03632
#
_entry.id   16a240df0dd1f75f0e6d56ce23b03632
#
_cell.length_a   1.000
_cell.length_b   1.000
_cell.length_c   1.000
_cell.angle_alpha   90.00
_cell.angle_beta   90.00
_cell.angle_gamma   90.00
#
_symmetry.space_group_name_H-M   'P 1'
#
loop_
_entity.id
_entity.type
_entity.pdbx_description
1 polymer ?
#
loop_
_entity_poly.entity_id
_entity_poly.type
_entity_poly.pdbx_seq_one_letter_code
_entity_poly.pdbx_strand_id
1 'polypeptide(L)'
;MPTVDNRGIQIHYEVHGIGHPVVLLHGGTVSFKNNYADFGWIESLNKNGLQVIGLDLRGHGKSGKPHEIESYGTSNLASDVVAVLDQLSLARVSVVAYSIGTAVALHLLQSAPERFDRAALIATGDGLIGHPPHTFPNILPALLDVLNRTEYPKDLPKFLSTYWNFVAATGGDWQALRALAQASYAPLSVTDAAAITIPTLVVSGQADLVLGQGPKLAKSLGQGSYVEVPGADHFSLAADSGVKAVVSDFMRPATA
;
A
#
# COMPACT_ATOMS: atom_id res chain seq x y z
N MET A 1 8.75 -20.22 -6.37
CA MET A 1 8.53 -18.78 -6.53
C MET A 1 9.54 -18.08 -5.66
N PRO A 2 10.13 -16.96 -6.08
CA PRO A 2 11.19 -16.31 -5.32
C PRO A 2 10.66 -15.79 -3.99
N THR A 3 11.44 -16.00 -2.93
CA THR A 3 11.23 -15.45 -1.60
C THR A 3 12.55 -14.92 -1.05
N VAL A 4 12.48 -13.98 -0.14
CA VAL A 4 13.61 -13.56 0.69
C VAL A 4 13.26 -13.75 2.16
N ASP A 5 14.22 -14.20 2.95
CA ASP A 5 14.05 -14.26 4.40
C ASP A 5 14.33 -12.87 5.02
N ASN A 6 13.38 -12.36 5.78
CA ASN A 6 13.57 -11.19 6.61
C ASN A 6 13.25 -11.53 8.08
N ARG A 7 14.30 -11.82 8.85
CA ARG A 7 14.22 -12.17 10.29
C ARG A 7 13.27 -13.34 10.56
N GLY A 8 13.40 -14.40 9.76
CA GLY A 8 12.61 -15.64 9.87
C GLY A 8 11.24 -15.57 9.18
N ILE A 9 10.88 -14.46 8.56
CA ILE A 9 9.65 -14.33 7.78
C ILE A 9 10.00 -14.39 6.29
N GLN A 10 9.42 -15.37 5.58
CA GLN A 10 9.58 -15.50 4.13
C GLN A 10 8.70 -14.48 3.41
N ILE A 11 9.30 -13.58 2.65
CA ILE A 11 8.60 -12.56 1.86
C ILE A 11 8.61 -12.98 0.40
N HIS A 12 7.42 -13.22 -0.14
CA HIS A 12 7.22 -13.56 -1.54
C HIS A 12 7.25 -12.32 -2.41
N TYR A 13 7.92 -12.43 -3.57
CA TYR A 13 7.92 -11.37 -4.58
C TYR A 13 7.92 -11.95 -6.00
N GLU A 14 7.54 -11.12 -6.96
CA GLU A 14 7.54 -11.42 -8.39
C GLU A 14 8.18 -10.25 -9.15
N VAL A 15 8.86 -10.56 -10.27
CA VAL A 15 9.47 -9.54 -11.14
C VAL A 15 8.92 -9.70 -12.54
N HIS A 16 8.40 -8.61 -13.11
CA HIS A 16 7.78 -8.63 -14.45
C HIS A 16 8.32 -7.51 -15.32
N GLY A 17 8.71 -7.86 -16.54
CA GLY A 17 9.23 -6.92 -17.53
C GLY A 17 10.66 -6.49 -17.28
N ILE A 18 11.07 -5.45 -18.01
CA ILE A 18 12.41 -4.83 -17.97
C ILE A 18 12.23 -3.31 -17.97
N GLY A 19 13.22 -2.58 -17.47
CA GLY A 19 13.21 -1.11 -17.46
C GLY A 19 13.50 -0.55 -16.06
N HIS A 20 13.06 0.68 -15.80
CA HIS A 20 13.23 1.29 -14.48
C HIS A 20 12.38 0.56 -13.44
N PRO A 21 12.98 0.14 -12.29
CA PRO A 21 12.27 -0.68 -11.33
C PRO A 21 11.22 0.12 -10.55
N VAL A 22 10.02 -0.45 -10.42
CA VAL A 22 8.94 0.05 -9.59
C VAL A 22 8.42 -1.04 -8.67
N VAL A 23 8.46 -0.81 -7.36
CA VAL A 23 7.92 -1.73 -6.36
C VAL A 23 6.45 -1.41 -6.08
N LEU A 24 5.60 -2.45 -6.05
CA LEU A 24 4.17 -2.33 -5.81
C LEU A 24 3.80 -2.88 -4.44
N LEU A 25 3.24 -2.02 -3.57
CA LEU A 25 2.82 -2.34 -2.20
C LEU A 25 1.29 -2.35 -2.14
N HIS A 26 0.70 -3.52 -1.97
CA HIS A 26 -0.76 -3.70 -1.97
C HIS A 26 -1.43 -3.22 -0.67
N GLY A 27 -2.76 -3.15 -0.70
CA GLY A 27 -3.61 -2.81 0.43
C GLY A 27 -3.78 -3.95 1.45
N GLY A 28 -4.44 -3.68 2.56
CA GLY A 28 -4.82 -4.70 3.53
C GLY A 28 -5.81 -5.70 2.94
N THR A 29 -5.75 -6.96 3.40
CA THR A 29 -6.63 -8.09 3.01
C THR A 29 -6.49 -8.63 1.59
N VAL A 30 -5.66 -8.03 0.78
CA VAL A 30 -5.37 -8.46 -0.60
C VAL A 30 -3.91 -8.92 -0.74
N SER A 31 -3.50 -9.24 -1.94
CA SER A 31 -2.13 -9.60 -2.31
C SER A 31 -1.70 -8.76 -3.50
N PHE A 32 -0.42 -8.84 -3.89
CA PHE A 32 0.03 -8.26 -5.16
C PHE A 32 -0.86 -8.70 -6.33
N LYS A 33 -1.21 -10.00 -6.37
CA LYS A 33 -2.06 -10.53 -7.43
C LYS A 33 -3.42 -9.84 -7.46
N ASN A 34 -4.13 -9.80 -6.33
CA ASN A 34 -5.51 -9.31 -6.27
C ASN A 34 -5.63 -7.78 -6.33
N ASN A 35 -4.59 -7.04 -5.95
CA ASN A 35 -4.61 -5.58 -5.97
C ASN A 35 -4.10 -5.00 -7.31
N TYR A 36 -3.16 -5.69 -7.96
CA TYR A 36 -2.46 -5.15 -9.12
C TYR A 36 -2.52 -6.06 -10.35
N ALA A 37 -2.09 -7.32 -10.26
CA ALA A 37 -1.96 -8.17 -11.43
C ALA A 37 -3.30 -8.45 -12.09
N ASP A 38 -4.34 -8.79 -11.33
CA ASP A 38 -5.69 -9.07 -11.83
C ASP A 38 -6.36 -7.84 -12.49
N PHE A 39 -5.87 -6.63 -12.22
CA PHE A 39 -6.39 -5.39 -12.79
C PHE A 39 -5.52 -4.80 -13.92
N GLY A 40 -4.51 -5.54 -14.40
CA GLY A 40 -3.70 -5.14 -15.57
C GLY A 40 -2.67 -4.04 -15.28
N TRP A 41 -2.24 -3.88 -14.02
CA TRP A 41 -1.20 -2.93 -13.66
C TRP A 41 0.16 -3.29 -14.23
N ILE A 42 0.48 -4.59 -14.32
CA ILE A 42 1.75 -5.07 -14.88
C ILE A 42 1.90 -4.59 -16.32
N GLU A 43 0.87 -4.82 -17.14
CA GLU A 43 0.88 -4.43 -18.54
C GLU A 43 0.92 -2.91 -18.72
N SER A 44 0.20 -2.16 -17.86
CA SER A 44 0.19 -0.70 -17.90
C SER A 44 1.56 -0.12 -17.60
N LEU A 45 2.23 -0.59 -16.56
CA LEU A 45 3.55 -0.12 -16.15
C LEU A 45 4.64 -0.55 -17.16
N ASN A 46 4.63 -1.83 -17.60
CA ASN A 46 5.59 -2.33 -18.57
C ASN A 46 5.54 -1.58 -19.91
N LYS A 47 4.35 -1.21 -20.39
CA LYS A 47 4.18 -0.38 -21.59
C LYS A 47 4.84 1.00 -21.47
N ASN A 48 5.07 1.46 -20.26
CA ASN A 48 5.72 2.73 -19.94
C ASN A 48 7.22 2.57 -19.62
N GLY A 49 7.82 1.40 -19.93
CA GLY A 49 9.26 1.15 -19.73
C GLY A 49 9.64 0.90 -18.27
N LEU A 50 8.68 0.45 -17.45
CA LEU A 50 8.89 0.16 -16.03
C LEU A 50 8.98 -1.35 -15.82
N GLN A 51 9.92 -1.80 -14.98
CA GLN A 51 10.00 -3.16 -14.46
C GLN A 51 9.20 -3.24 -13.16
N VAL A 52 8.20 -4.10 -13.11
CA VAL A 52 7.35 -4.27 -11.93
C VAL A 52 7.97 -5.26 -10.95
N ILE A 53 8.14 -4.84 -9.71
CA ILE A 53 8.47 -5.70 -8.56
C ILE A 53 7.22 -5.74 -7.68
N GLY A 54 6.47 -6.83 -7.74
CA GLY A 54 5.32 -7.08 -6.89
C GLY A 54 5.73 -7.91 -5.70
N LEU A 55 5.39 -7.49 -4.48
CA LEU A 55 5.58 -8.33 -3.31
C LEU A 55 4.28 -8.49 -2.53
N ASP A 56 4.14 -9.63 -1.86
CA ASP A 56 3.11 -9.82 -0.86
C ASP A 56 3.66 -9.35 0.49
N LEU A 57 3.04 -8.34 1.10
CA LEU A 57 3.39 -7.90 2.44
C LEU A 57 3.21 -9.06 3.43
N ARG A 58 4.02 -9.13 4.53
CA ARG A 58 3.81 -10.13 5.57
C ARG A 58 2.35 -10.15 6.02
N GLY A 59 1.83 -11.30 6.37
CA GLY A 59 0.43 -11.51 6.69
C GLY A 59 -0.47 -11.75 5.48
N HIS A 60 0.02 -11.58 4.24
CA HIS A 60 -0.78 -11.63 3.02
C HIS A 60 -0.22 -12.60 1.98
N GLY A 61 -1.07 -12.94 1.03
CA GLY A 61 -0.71 -13.69 -0.17
C GLY A 61 0.11 -14.95 0.12
N LYS A 62 1.28 -15.05 -0.48
CA LYS A 62 2.22 -16.17 -0.33
C LYS A 62 3.33 -15.89 0.69
N SER A 63 3.38 -14.71 1.29
CA SER A 63 4.33 -14.36 2.33
C SER A 63 3.99 -15.02 3.67
N GLY A 64 4.98 -15.08 4.57
CA GLY A 64 4.80 -15.55 5.94
C GLY A 64 3.73 -14.77 6.69
N LYS A 65 3.00 -15.46 7.57
CA LYS A 65 1.83 -14.95 8.27
C LYS A 65 1.97 -15.11 9.78
N PRO A 66 2.89 -14.36 10.43
CA PRO A 66 2.99 -14.38 11.88
C PRO A 66 1.66 -13.92 12.52
N HIS A 67 1.35 -14.44 13.70
CA HIS A 67 0.12 -14.09 14.42
C HIS A 67 0.37 -13.10 15.57
N GLU A 68 1.62 -12.81 15.87
CA GLU A 68 2.06 -11.88 16.93
C GLU A 68 1.93 -10.43 16.41
N ILE A 69 1.31 -9.56 17.23
CA ILE A 69 1.09 -8.14 16.89
C ILE A 69 2.44 -7.43 16.65
N GLU A 70 3.47 -7.78 17.43
CA GLU A 70 4.81 -7.21 17.37
C GLU A 70 5.52 -7.51 16.03
N SER A 71 5.08 -8.53 15.32
CA SER A 71 5.58 -8.85 13.97
C SER A 71 5.15 -7.83 12.92
N TYR A 72 4.14 -7.04 13.22
CA TYR A 72 3.57 -6.03 12.34
C TYR A 72 3.98 -4.62 12.80
N GLY A 73 3.58 -3.64 12.07
CA GLY A 73 3.97 -2.25 12.26
C GLY A 73 4.77 -1.76 11.08
N THR A 74 4.74 -0.45 10.87
CA THR A 74 5.24 0.17 9.63
C THR A 74 6.72 -0.15 9.38
N SER A 75 7.56 -0.15 10.42
CA SER A 75 9.00 -0.43 10.27
C SER A 75 9.29 -1.88 9.88
N ASN A 76 8.52 -2.86 10.40
CA ASN A 76 8.69 -4.26 10.02
C ASN A 76 8.27 -4.51 8.58
N LEU A 77 7.11 -3.95 8.17
CA LEU A 77 6.63 -4.01 6.78
C LEU A 77 7.61 -3.31 5.81
N ALA A 78 8.18 -2.17 6.21
CA ALA A 78 9.18 -1.46 5.43
C ALA A 78 10.48 -2.27 5.29
N SER A 79 10.91 -2.95 6.36
CA SER A 79 12.11 -3.80 6.30
C SER A 79 11.96 -4.98 5.34
N ASP A 80 10.73 -5.49 5.13
CA ASP A 80 10.46 -6.53 4.13
C ASP A 80 10.71 -6.00 2.71
N VAL A 81 10.26 -4.77 2.44
CA VAL A 81 10.49 -4.14 1.13
C VAL A 81 11.99 -3.96 0.89
N VAL A 82 12.72 -3.43 1.88
CA VAL A 82 14.17 -3.25 1.76
C VAL A 82 14.87 -4.58 1.52
N ALA A 83 14.49 -5.65 2.23
CA ALA A 83 15.07 -6.98 2.03
C ALA A 83 14.87 -7.51 0.59
N VAL A 84 13.68 -7.26 -0.01
CA VAL A 84 13.44 -7.62 -1.42
C VAL A 84 14.31 -6.78 -2.36
N LEU A 85 14.42 -5.47 -2.13
CA LEU A 85 15.25 -4.59 -2.96
C LEU A 85 16.73 -4.98 -2.89
N ASP A 86 17.23 -5.33 -1.70
CA ASP A 86 18.62 -5.77 -1.49
C ASP A 86 18.88 -7.13 -2.13
N GLN A 87 17.95 -8.09 -2.01
CA GLN A 87 18.01 -9.40 -2.68
C GLN A 87 18.10 -9.24 -4.21
N LEU A 88 17.43 -8.24 -4.77
CA LEU A 88 17.46 -7.93 -6.20
C LEU A 88 18.62 -7.00 -6.60
N SER A 89 19.46 -6.57 -5.64
CA SER A 89 20.56 -5.61 -5.85
C SER A 89 20.10 -4.29 -6.48
N LEU A 90 18.88 -3.85 -6.13
CA LEU A 90 18.28 -2.61 -6.62
C LEU A 90 18.65 -1.46 -5.68
N ALA A 91 19.55 -0.61 -6.11
CA ALA A 91 20.00 0.54 -5.32
C ALA A 91 18.89 1.60 -5.16
N ARG A 92 18.12 1.83 -6.23
CA ARG A 92 17.08 2.86 -6.27
C ARG A 92 15.91 2.43 -7.17
N VAL A 93 14.67 2.71 -6.71
CA VAL A 93 13.42 2.30 -7.37
C VAL A 93 12.35 3.40 -7.24
N SER A 94 11.30 3.30 -8.03
CA SER A 94 10.04 4.00 -7.73
C SER A 94 9.11 3.12 -6.89
N VAL A 95 8.12 3.71 -6.21
CA VAL A 95 7.13 2.96 -5.41
C VAL A 95 5.70 3.35 -5.77
N VAL A 96 4.86 2.36 -6.01
CA VAL A 96 3.40 2.51 -6.11
C VAL A 96 2.78 1.77 -4.93
N ALA A 97 2.00 2.46 -4.12
CA ALA A 97 1.44 1.90 -2.92
C ALA A 97 -0.08 2.13 -2.85
N TYR A 98 -0.80 1.19 -2.25
CA TYR A 98 -2.25 1.22 -2.12
C TYR A 98 -2.67 1.07 -0.66
N SER A 99 -3.57 1.93 -0.17
CA SER A 99 -4.16 1.84 1.18
C SER A 99 -3.09 1.68 2.28
N ILE A 100 -3.06 0.59 3.04
CA ILE A 100 -2.05 0.36 4.07
C ILE A 100 -0.61 0.37 3.51
N GLY A 101 -0.43 -0.06 2.27
CA GLY A 101 0.86 0.05 1.59
C GLY A 101 1.37 1.49 1.52
N THR A 102 0.47 2.49 1.54
CA THR A 102 0.86 3.91 1.52
C THR A 102 1.53 4.36 2.81
N ALA A 103 1.09 3.84 3.96
CA ALA A 103 1.76 4.08 5.24
C ALA A 103 3.18 3.47 5.24
N VAL A 104 3.34 2.29 4.65
CA VAL A 104 4.65 1.64 4.46
C VAL A 104 5.54 2.48 3.53
N ALA A 105 4.99 2.93 2.40
CA ALA A 105 5.71 3.78 1.46
C ALA A 105 6.16 5.10 2.11
N LEU A 106 5.29 5.81 2.83
CA LEU A 106 5.64 7.04 3.52
C LEU A 106 6.76 6.82 4.55
N HIS A 107 6.72 5.71 5.29
CA HIS A 107 7.80 5.35 6.20
C HIS A 107 9.13 5.09 5.46
N LEU A 108 9.09 4.41 4.33
CA LEU A 108 10.27 4.19 3.48
C LEU A 108 10.84 5.50 2.93
N LEU A 109 9.98 6.39 2.43
CA LEU A 109 10.40 7.71 1.92
C LEU A 109 11.03 8.59 3.00
N GLN A 110 10.67 8.39 4.27
CA GLN A 110 11.25 9.09 5.42
C GLN A 110 12.56 8.44 5.89
N SER A 111 12.60 7.10 6.00
CA SER A 111 13.70 6.37 6.63
C SER A 111 14.84 5.99 5.68
N ALA A 112 14.58 5.91 4.38
CA ALA A 112 15.55 5.54 3.35
C ALA A 112 15.28 6.31 2.03
N PRO A 113 15.21 7.66 2.06
CA PRO A 113 14.84 8.48 0.90
C PRO A 113 15.73 8.27 -0.32
N GLU A 114 17.00 7.93 -0.11
CA GLU A 114 17.98 7.66 -1.17
C GLU A 114 17.62 6.44 -2.03
N ARG A 115 16.77 5.55 -1.52
CA ARG A 115 16.34 4.33 -2.22
C ARG A 115 15.18 4.58 -3.21
N PHE A 116 14.62 5.81 -3.23
CA PHE A 116 13.41 6.08 -4.01
C PHE A 116 13.53 7.28 -4.93
N ASP A 117 12.99 7.14 -6.15
CA ASP A 117 12.96 8.20 -7.17
C ASP A 117 11.64 8.95 -7.17
N ARG A 118 10.55 8.21 -7.09
CA ARG A 118 9.15 8.68 -7.17
C ARG A 118 8.25 7.80 -6.34
N ALA A 119 7.14 8.36 -5.89
CA ALA A 119 6.12 7.60 -5.19
C ALA A 119 4.72 7.93 -5.72
N ALA A 120 3.86 6.92 -5.90
CA ALA A 120 2.43 7.12 -6.06
C ALA A 120 1.68 6.42 -4.93
N LEU A 121 0.86 7.18 -4.23
CA LEU A 121 0.09 6.77 -3.07
C LEU A 121 -1.39 6.76 -3.46
N ILE A 122 -1.98 5.57 -3.58
CA ILE A 122 -3.34 5.36 -4.08
C ILE A 122 -4.25 4.92 -2.95
N ALA A 123 -5.53 5.32 -2.98
CA ALA A 123 -6.50 5.02 -1.93
C ALA A 123 -5.98 5.41 -0.55
N THR A 124 -5.48 6.64 -0.46
CA THR A 124 -4.88 7.24 0.73
C THR A 124 -5.44 8.63 0.95
N GLY A 125 -5.27 9.17 2.16
CA GLY A 125 -5.86 10.46 2.47
C GLY A 125 -5.23 11.16 3.67
N ASP A 126 -5.87 12.27 4.04
CA ASP A 126 -5.46 13.17 5.12
C ASP A 126 -5.42 12.49 6.50
N GLY A 127 -6.04 11.31 6.64
CA GLY A 127 -5.98 10.50 7.85
C GLY A 127 -4.59 9.98 8.21
N LEU A 128 -3.61 10.04 7.29
CA LEU A 128 -2.23 9.64 7.54
C LEU A 128 -1.35 10.77 8.11
N ILE A 129 -1.85 12.00 8.21
CA ILE A 129 -1.09 13.16 8.69
C ILE A 129 -1.65 13.73 9.98
N GLY A 130 -0.74 14.06 10.90
CA GLY A 130 -1.01 14.93 12.04
C GLY A 130 -1.90 14.36 13.14
N HIS A 131 -2.24 13.08 13.08
CA HIS A 131 -3.09 12.41 14.07
C HIS A 131 -2.30 11.42 14.92
N PRO A 132 -2.75 11.13 16.18
CA PRO A 132 -2.11 10.10 17.00
C PRO A 132 -2.15 8.71 16.33
N PRO A 133 -1.25 7.78 16.71
CA PRO A 133 -1.00 6.49 16.02
C PRO A 133 -2.19 5.53 15.88
N HIS A 134 -3.37 5.91 16.29
CA HIS A 134 -4.58 5.08 16.28
C HIS A 134 -5.70 5.64 15.42
N THR A 135 -5.38 6.41 14.41
CA THR A 135 -6.35 7.19 13.65
C THR A 135 -6.90 6.53 12.38
N PHE A 136 -7.12 5.24 12.46
CA PHE A 136 -8.35 4.75 11.86
C PHE A 136 -9.45 4.69 12.95
N PRO A 137 -9.69 5.75 13.78
CA PRO A 137 -10.47 5.64 15.00
C PRO A 137 -11.91 5.26 14.73
N ASN A 138 -12.43 5.56 13.54
CA ASN A 138 -13.81 5.25 13.19
C ASN A 138 -13.97 3.89 12.50
N ILE A 139 -12.91 3.36 11.91
CA ILE A 139 -12.96 2.14 11.09
C ILE A 139 -12.31 0.96 11.81
N LEU A 140 -11.22 1.20 12.54
CA LEU A 140 -10.47 0.14 13.19
C LEU A 140 -11.31 -0.73 14.16
N PRO A 141 -12.15 -0.18 15.07
CA PRO A 141 -13.01 -0.98 15.92
C PRO A 141 -13.98 -1.86 15.12
N ALA A 142 -14.61 -1.31 14.08
CA ALA A 142 -15.53 -2.04 13.22
C ALA A 142 -14.79 -3.10 12.38
N LEU A 143 -13.59 -2.81 11.92
CA LEU A 143 -12.74 -3.74 11.21
C LEU A 143 -12.31 -4.91 12.10
N LEU A 144 -11.89 -4.64 13.34
CA LEU A 144 -11.53 -5.66 14.30
C LEU A 144 -12.74 -6.52 14.69
N ASP A 145 -13.92 -5.92 14.83
CA ASP A 145 -15.16 -6.68 15.04
C ASP A 145 -15.41 -7.66 13.89
N VAL A 146 -15.28 -7.20 12.64
CA VAL A 146 -15.40 -8.06 11.46
C VAL A 146 -14.36 -9.17 11.43
N LEU A 147 -13.09 -8.87 11.73
CA LEU A 147 -12.01 -9.85 11.75
C LEU A 147 -12.12 -10.87 12.89
N ASN A 148 -12.89 -10.58 13.94
CA ASN A 148 -13.15 -11.48 15.07
C ASN A 148 -14.35 -12.42 14.85
N ARG A 149 -15.14 -12.22 13.80
CA ARG A 149 -16.31 -13.06 13.52
C ARG A 149 -15.91 -14.32 12.77
N THR A 150 -16.62 -15.40 13.05
CA THR A 150 -16.45 -16.71 12.37
C THR A 150 -17.47 -16.93 11.26
N GLU A 151 -18.54 -16.12 11.23
CA GLU A 151 -19.62 -16.22 10.24
C GLU A 151 -19.91 -14.86 9.62
N TYR A 152 -20.41 -14.86 8.38
CA TYR A 152 -20.80 -13.65 7.67
C TYR A 152 -21.86 -12.87 8.43
N PRO A 153 -21.58 -11.62 8.83
CA PRO A 153 -22.56 -10.81 9.57
C PRO A 153 -23.61 -10.26 8.62
N LYS A 154 -24.90 -10.51 8.90
CA LYS A 154 -26.03 -10.19 8.02
C LYS A 154 -26.26 -8.68 7.80
N ASP A 155 -25.80 -7.82 8.74
CA ASP A 155 -26.12 -6.38 8.76
C ASP A 155 -24.86 -5.50 8.74
N LEU A 156 -23.85 -5.85 7.94
CA LEU A 156 -22.67 -5.03 7.79
C LEU A 156 -22.90 -3.86 6.81
N PRO A 157 -22.39 -2.66 7.15
CA PRO A 157 -22.24 -1.59 6.17
C PRO A 157 -21.51 -2.09 4.92
N LYS A 158 -21.89 -1.58 3.73
CA LYS A 158 -21.33 -2.01 2.43
C LYS A 158 -19.79 -2.09 2.43
N PHE A 159 -19.13 -1.13 3.05
CA PHE A 159 -17.67 -1.11 3.18
C PHE A 159 -17.14 -2.36 3.92
N LEU A 160 -17.69 -2.68 5.10
CA LEU A 160 -17.26 -3.82 5.90
C LEU A 160 -17.63 -5.17 5.27
N SER A 161 -18.77 -5.24 4.57
CA SER A 161 -19.16 -6.44 3.82
C SER A 161 -18.21 -6.67 2.63
N THR A 162 -17.77 -5.62 1.95
CA THR A 162 -16.75 -5.71 0.90
C THR A 162 -15.43 -6.23 1.47
N TYR A 163 -14.99 -5.68 2.60
CA TYR A 163 -13.78 -6.12 3.28
C TYR A 163 -13.84 -7.60 3.66
N TRP A 164 -14.94 -8.05 4.30
CA TRP A 164 -15.17 -9.45 4.62
C TRP A 164 -15.07 -10.35 3.39
N ASN A 165 -15.78 -9.98 2.31
CA ASN A 165 -15.79 -10.75 1.09
C ASN A 165 -14.42 -10.87 0.46
N PHE A 166 -13.59 -9.82 0.51
CA PHE A 166 -12.21 -9.89 0.05
C PHE A 166 -11.40 -10.90 0.86
N VAL A 167 -11.42 -10.83 2.20
CA VAL A 167 -10.69 -11.78 3.04
C VAL A 167 -11.13 -13.22 2.77
N ALA A 168 -12.45 -13.45 2.72
CA ALA A 168 -13.00 -14.77 2.46
C ALA A 168 -12.63 -15.30 1.07
N ALA A 169 -12.71 -14.46 0.04
CA ALA A 169 -12.42 -14.85 -1.35
C ALA A 169 -10.92 -15.09 -1.61
N THR A 170 -10.04 -14.38 -0.89
CA THR A 170 -8.59 -14.51 -1.07
C THR A 170 -7.96 -15.60 -0.21
N GLY A 171 -8.73 -16.25 0.66
CA GLY A 171 -8.21 -17.21 1.63
C GLY A 171 -7.27 -16.56 2.66
N GLY A 172 -7.54 -15.31 3.03
CA GLY A 172 -6.73 -14.54 3.97
C GLY A 172 -6.64 -15.21 5.35
N ASP A 173 -5.48 -15.10 5.97
CA ASP A 173 -5.26 -15.56 7.35
C ASP A 173 -5.86 -14.53 8.33
N TRP A 174 -7.01 -14.86 8.89
CA TRP A 174 -7.75 -13.97 9.81
C TRP A 174 -6.96 -13.58 11.06
N GLN A 175 -6.08 -14.46 11.55
CA GLN A 175 -5.26 -14.19 12.74
C GLN A 175 -4.14 -13.20 12.41
N ALA A 176 -3.47 -13.42 11.28
CA ALA A 176 -2.46 -12.49 10.77
C ALA A 176 -3.05 -11.10 10.48
N LEU A 177 -4.24 -11.04 9.86
CA LEU A 177 -4.91 -9.77 9.57
C LEU A 177 -5.38 -9.04 10.84
N ARG A 178 -5.79 -9.78 11.89
CA ARG A 178 -6.07 -9.18 13.21
C ARG A 178 -4.82 -8.60 13.85
N ALA A 179 -3.72 -9.33 13.82
CA ALA A 179 -2.44 -8.86 14.37
C ALA A 179 -1.97 -7.60 13.63
N LEU A 180 -2.08 -7.59 12.30
CA LEU A 180 -1.80 -6.41 11.47
C LEU A 180 -2.68 -5.21 11.85
N ALA A 181 -4.00 -5.40 12.00
CA ALA A 181 -4.93 -4.33 12.32
C ALA A 181 -4.70 -3.75 13.73
N GLN A 182 -4.19 -4.56 14.66
CA GLN A 182 -3.87 -4.13 16.04
C GLN A 182 -2.47 -3.51 16.15
N ALA A 183 -1.62 -3.69 15.16
CA ALA A 183 -0.27 -3.16 15.18
C ALA A 183 -0.25 -1.62 15.12
N SER A 184 0.79 -1.03 15.70
CA SER A 184 0.96 0.41 15.71
C SER A 184 1.49 0.91 14.37
N TYR A 185 0.77 1.86 13.79
CA TYR A 185 1.23 2.64 12.64
C TYR A 185 1.63 4.02 13.14
N ALA A 186 2.90 4.38 12.97
CA ALA A 186 3.36 5.72 13.33
C ALA A 186 2.72 6.76 12.36
N PRO A 187 2.03 7.78 12.89
CA PRO A 187 1.51 8.85 12.04
C PRO A 187 2.68 9.67 11.51
N LEU A 188 2.51 10.19 10.30
CA LEU A 188 3.44 11.14 9.73
C LEU A 188 3.13 12.53 10.32
N SER A 189 4.09 13.16 11.00
CA SER A 189 3.94 14.56 11.40
C SER A 189 3.97 15.48 10.16
N VAL A 190 3.40 16.67 10.26
CA VAL A 190 3.47 17.66 9.17
C VAL A 190 4.93 18.03 8.85
N THR A 191 5.78 18.10 9.87
CA THR A 191 7.22 18.39 9.70
C THR A 191 7.91 17.25 8.96
N ASP A 192 7.63 16.00 9.32
CA ASP A 192 8.22 14.83 8.67
C ASP A 192 7.74 14.70 7.22
N ALA A 193 6.46 15.01 6.96
CA ALA A 193 5.93 15.04 5.61
C ALA A 193 6.65 16.07 4.74
N ALA A 194 6.90 17.28 5.25
CA ALA A 194 7.60 18.33 4.53
C ALA A 194 9.06 17.96 4.20
N ALA A 195 9.67 17.09 5.00
CA ALA A 195 11.03 16.58 4.75
C ALA A 195 11.08 15.54 3.62
N ILE A 196 9.96 14.95 3.22
CA ILE A 196 9.87 14.04 2.07
C ILE A 196 9.91 14.87 0.79
N THR A 197 11.08 15.00 0.16
CA THR A 197 11.30 15.78 -1.06
C THR A 197 11.25 14.94 -2.34
N ILE A 198 10.94 13.66 -2.23
CA ILE A 198 10.76 12.77 -3.38
C ILE A 198 9.43 13.13 -4.07
N PRO A 199 9.41 13.32 -5.41
CA PRO A 199 8.18 13.58 -6.14
C PRO A 199 7.12 12.52 -5.82
N THR A 200 5.99 12.96 -5.24
CA THR A 200 4.95 12.06 -4.74
C THR A 200 3.58 12.46 -5.29
N LEU A 201 2.92 11.51 -5.96
CA LEU A 201 1.54 11.64 -6.42
C LEU A 201 0.60 10.98 -5.40
N VAL A 202 -0.35 11.74 -4.90
CA VAL A 202 -1.44 11.26 -4.03
C VAL A 202 -2.70 11.12 -4.86
N VAL A 203 -3.32 9.92 -4.86
CA VAL A 203 -4.55 9.63 -5.60
C VAL A 203 -5.60 9.11 -4.63
N SER A 204 -6.74 9.79 -4.54
CA SER A 204 -7.87 9.32 -3.73
C SER A 204 -9.19 9.39 -4.48
N GLY A 205 -10.12 8.53 -4.10
CA GLY A 205 -11.48 8.55 -4.61
C GLY A 205 -12.31 9.62 -3.89
N GLN A 206 -13.15 10.33 -4.64
CA GLN A 206 -14.07 11.33 -4.06
C GLN A 206 -15.01 10.71 -3.01
N ALA A 207 -15.38 9.44 -3.18
CA ALA A 207 -16.25 8.68 -2.29
C ALA A 207 -15.47 7.75 -1.33
N ASP A 208 -14.15 7.94 -1.16
CA ASP A 208 -13.36 7.14 -0.22
C ASP A 208 -13.71 7.54 1.23
N LEU A 209 -14.35 6.63 1.94
CA LEU A 209 -14.73 6.78 3.35
C LEU A 209 -13.74 6.11 4.31
N VAL A 210 -12.69 5.46 3.79
CA VAL A 210 -11.71 4.72 4.59
C VAL A 210 -10.61 5.64 5.09
N LEU A 211 -9.89 6.27 4.17
CA LEU A 211 -8.81 7.22 4.46
C LEU A 211 -9.17 8.65 4.06
N GLY A 212 -10.32 8.86 3.44
CA GLY A 212 -10.77 10.15 2.94
C GLY A 212 -9.97 10.63 1.72
N GLN A 213 -10.15 11.91 1.39
CA GLN A 213 -9.35 12.54 0.33
C GLN A 213 -8.00 13.00 0.88
N GLY A 214 -7.01 13.19 -0.02
CA GLY A 214 -5.62 13.46 0.33
C GLY A 214 -5.03 14.82 -0.04
N PRO A 215 -5.80 15.93 -0.19
CA PRO A 215 -5.23 17.21 -0.59
C PRO A 215 -4.29 17.82 0.46
N LYS A 216 -4.57 17.61 1.76
CA LYS A 216 -3.68 18.09 2.83
C LYS A 216 -2.43 17.23 2.91
N LEU A 217 -2.54 15.89 2.75
CA LEU A 217 -1.41 15.00 2.65
C LEU A 217 -0.47 15.45 1.53
N ALA A 218 -0.99 15.61 0.31
CA ALA A 218 -0.20 16.06 -0.83
C ALA A 218 0.45 17.43 -0.59
N LYS A 219 -0.29 18.39 -0.03
CA LYS A 219 0.23 19.74 0.28
C LYS A 219 1.32 19.71 1.36
N SER A 220 1.27 18.75 2.28
CA SER A 220 2.26 18.63 3.36
C SER A 220 3.58 18.02 2.91
N LEU A 221 3.57 17.24 1.82
CA LEU A 221 4.78 16.68 1.23
C LEU A 221 5.63 17.75 0.54
N GLY A 222 6.95 17.65 0.62
CA GLY A 222 7.87 18.61 0.02
C GLY A 222 7.73 18.75 -1.50
N GLN A 223 7.36 17.67 -2.21
CA GLN A 223 7.04 17.65 -3.64
C GLN A 223 5.78 16.78 -3.90
N GLY A 224 4.68 17.12 -3.25
CA GLY A 224 3.42 16.41 -3.38
C GLY A 224 2.52 16.98 -4.50
N SER A 225 1.85 16.10 -5.23
CA SER A 225 0.77 16.41 -6.16
C SER A 225 -0.46 15.59 -5.84
N TYR A 226 -1.65 16.05 -6.25
CA TYR A 226 -2.92 15.43 -5.89
C TYR A 226 -3.83 15.22 -7.09
N VAL A 227 -4.43 14.04 -7.15
CA VAL A 227 -5.50 13.70 -8.11
C VAL A 227 -6.68 13.11 -7.33
N GLU A 228 -7.86 13.73 -7.50
CA GLU A 228 -9.12 13.18 -7.04
C GLU A 228 -9.82 12.46 -8.20
N VAL A 229 -10.32 11.25 -7.95
CA VAL A 229 -11.08 10.46 -8.93
C VAL A 229 -12.58 10.59 -8.63
N PRO A 230 -13.36 11.29 -9.48
CA PRO A 230 -14.78 11.50 -9.24
C PRO A 230 -15.57 10.19 -9.10
N GLY A 231 -16.40 10.09 -8.08
CA GLY A 231 -17.28 8.95 -7.82
C GLY A 231 -16.58 7.64 -7.42
N ALA A 232 -15.26 7.57 -7.44
CA ALA A 232 -14.52 6.39 -7.00
C ALA A 232 -14.51 6.25 -5.48
N ASP A 233 -14.65 5.02 -5.01
CA ASP A 233 -14.48 4.63 -3.60
C ASP A 233 -13.11 3.99 -3.36
N HIS A 234 -12.85 3.58 -2.11
CA HIS A 234 -11.58 2.98 -1.69
C HIS A 234 -11.17 1.75 -2.50
N PHE A 235 -12.10 0.98 -3.01
CA PHE A 235 -11.84 -0.31 -3.68
C PHE A 235 -11.80 -0.18 -5.20
N SER A 236 -12.56 0.74 -5.77
CA SER A 236 -12.71 0.89 -7.22
C SER A 236 -11.47 1.47 -7.90
N LEU A 237 -10.62 2.21 -7.16
CA LEU A 237 -9.39 2.82 -7.69
C LEU A 237 -8.41 1.81 -8.29
N ALA A 238 -8.35 0.58 -7.75
CA ALA A 238 -7.43 -0.44 -8.25
C ALA A 238 -7.74 -0.86 -9.70
N ALA A 239 -9.03 -0.90 -10.07
CA ALA A 239 -9.49 -1.28 -11.39
C ALA A 239 -9.58 -0.09 -12.37
N ASP A 240 -9.52 1.15 -11.88
CA ASP A 240 -9.75 2.35 -12.67
C ASP A 240 -8.63 2.57 -13.72
N SER A 241 -9.02 2.71 -14.98
CA SER A 241 -8.07 2.88 -16.08
C SER A 241 -7.40 4.25 -16.09
N GLY A 242 -8.09 5.29 -15.63
CA GLY A 242 -7.56 6.65 -15.51
C GLY A 242 -6.50 6.73 -14.42
N VAL A 243 -6.73 6.05 -13.28
CA VAL A 243 -5.74 5.92 -12.21
C VAL A 243 -4.49 5.21 -12.72
N LYS A 244 -4.64 4.08 -13.42
CA LYS A 244 -3.50 3.37 -14.02
C LYS A 244 -2.72 4.25 -14.99
N ALA A 245 -3.42 4.99 -15.85
CA ALA A 245 -2.79 5.86 -16.83
C ALA A 245 -2.00 7.00 -16.14
N VAL A 246 -2.61 7.74 -15.22
CA VAL A 246 -1.94 8.87 -14.55
C VAL A 246 -0.76 8.42 -13.70
N VAL A 247 -0.87 7.29 -13.00
CA VAL A 247 0.22 6.73 -12.21
C VAL A 247 1.35 6.23 -13.11
N SER A 248 1.04 5.47 -14.17
CA SER A 248 2.06 4.96 -15.09
C SER A 248 2.82 6.10 -15.77
N ASP A 249 2.14 7.18 -16.12
CA ASP A 249 2.77 8.37 -16.72
C ASP A 249 3.66 9.11 -15.69
N PHE A 250 3.16 9.30 -14.49
CA PHE A 250 3.93 9.92 -13.39
C PHE A 250 5.19 9.14 -13.04
N MET A 251 5.16 7.79 -13.15
CA MET A 251 6.28 6.91 -12.82
C MET A 251 7.36 6.87 -13.90
N ARG A 252 7.13 7.40 -15.11
CA ARG A 252 8.17 7.43 -16.15
C ARG A 252 9.41 8.14 -15.65
N PRO A 253 10.60 7.56 -15.83
CA PRO A 253 11.85 8.29 -15.60
C PRO A 253 11.85 9.60 -16.39
N ALA A 254 12.44 10.65 -15.81
CA ALA A 254 12.72 11.84 -16.61
C ALA A 254 13.60 11.40 -17.79
N THR A 255 13.20 11.76 -19.02
CA THR A 255 14.06 11.55 -20.20
C THR A 255 15.35 12.33 -19.97
N ALA A 256 16.47 11.60 -19.98
CA ALA A 256 17.79 12.19 -19.85
C ALA A 256 18.07 13.13 -21.03
#